data_22c76293b817a6ce9e342887d558aba0
#
_entry.id   22c76293b817a6ce9e342887d558aba0
#
_cell.length_a   1.000
_cell.length_b   1.000
_cell.length_c   1.000
_cell.angle_alpha   90.00
_cell.angle_beta   90.00
_cell.angle_gamma   90.00
#
_symmetry.space_group_name_H-M   'P 1'
#
loop_
_entity.id
_entity.type
_entity.pdbx_description
1 polymer ?
#
loop_
_entity_poly.entity_id
_entity_poly.type
_entity_poly.pdbx_seq_one_letter_code
_entity_poly.pdbx_strand_id
1 'polypeptide(L)'
;MQYGPDYLDYSGRDDTLSGGVRTIPVSTANATYKVWTKRVGNNPATKLLLLHGGPAATHEYFECFDSYLPAAGVEYYYYDQLGSAYSDQPEDPALWEIDRFVDEVEQVRQALGLDADNFFLLGHSWGGVLAIEYALRHQQHLKGLVISNMMSSIPAYNRYAESVLMPPMDQRVLAEIKGMEATGQTSDPRYAELLNEHHYVHHVLRMPVEQWPDPVVRAFAHINQSIYVPMQGPSELGASGKLIDWDCSADLHNIQVPTLVIGAQHDTMDPAHMEEMASAFPRGTYLHCPTGSHMAMYDDQQTYMNGLVDFLTFDRRRQSNQEESDDRAFGPTTVPKPNGE
;
A
#
# COMPACT_ATOMS: atom_id res chain seq x y z
N MET A 1 -15.01 12.36 -15.73
CA MET A 1 -14.76 11.02 -16.31
C MET A 1 -16.03 10.21 -16.21
N GLN A 2 -16.36 9.47 -17.25
CA GLN A 2 -17.52 8.56 -17.24
C GLN A 2 -16.98 7.15 -16.96
N TYR A 3 -17.57 6.44 -16.00
CA TYR A 3 -17.22 5.03 -15.76
C TYR A 3 -17.47 4.22 -17.04
N GLY A 4 -16.57 3.28 -17.36
CA GLY A 4 -16.86 2.29 -18.39
C GLY A 4 -18.09 1.44 -17.99
N PRO A 5 -18.89 0.97 -18.95
CA PRO A 5 -20.08 0.18 -18.64
C PRO A 5 -19.78 -1.06 -17.80
N ASP A 6 -18.61 -1.65 -17.97
CA ASP A 6 -18.20 -2.86 -17.26
C ASP A 6 -17.85 -2.61 -15.78
N TYR A 7 -17.50 -1.37 -15.39
CA TYR A 7 -17.17 -1.04 -14.00
C TYR A 7 -18.37 -1.24 -13.05
N LEU A 8 -19.57 -0.95 -13.50
CA LEU A 8 -20.81 -1.09 -12.72
C LEU A 8 -21.57 -2.39 -12.99
N ASP A 9 -21.05 -3.27 -13.86
CA ASP A 9 -21.67 -4.56 -14.14
C ASP A 9 -21.37 -5.55 -13.01
N TYR A 10 -22.42 -6.03 -12.35
CA TYR A 10 -22.36 -7.06 -11.31
C TYR A 10 -22.82 -8.43 -11.79
N SER A 11 -23.10 -8.59 -13.09
CA SER A 11 -23.55 -9.87 -13.63
C SER A 11 -22.49 -10.96 -13.43
N GLY A 12 -22.94 -12.17 -13.11
CA GLY A 12 -22.06 -13.32 -12.88
C GLY A 12 -21.25 -13.26 -11.58
N ARG A 13 -21.59 -12.37 -10.65
CA ARG A 13 -20.90 -12.19 -9.35
C ARG A 13 -21.75 -12.70 -8.22
N ASP A 14 -21.13 -13.44 -7.30
CA ASP A 14 -21.77 -14.06 -6.12
C ASP A 14 -21.84 -13.15 -4.90
N ASP A 15 -21.16 -11.99 -4.94
CA ASP A 15 -20.99 -11.07 -3.82
C ASP A 15 -21.90 -9.82 -3.84
N THR A 16 -22.88 -9.77 -4.75
CA THR A 16 -23.78 -8.60 -4.90
C THR A 16 -24.57 -8.24 -3.65
N LEU A 17 -24.98 -9.25 -2.88
CA LEU A 17 -25.75 -9.05 -1.64
C LEU A 17 -24.89 -8.56 -0.47
N SER A 18 -23.60 -8.87 -0.46
CA SER A 18 -22.66 -8.48 0.60
C SER A 18 -21.89 -7.19 0.29
N GLY A 19 -22.16 -6.56 -0.85
CA GLY A 19 -21.45 -5.34 -1.27
C GLY A 19 -19.97 -5.58 -1.61
N GLY A 20 -19.62 -6.78 -2.07
CA GLY A 20 -18.27 -7.16 -2.45
C GLY A 20 -17.45 -7.79 -1.34
N VAL A 21 -18.00 -7.96 -0.13
CA VAL A 21 -17.30 -8.62 0.99
C VAL A 21 -17.19 -10.13 0.73
N ARG A 22 -15.99 -10.65 0.95
CA ARG A 22 -15.69 -12.07 0.87
C ARG A 22 -14.67 -12.45 1.94
N THR A 23 -14.91 -13.56 2.64
CA THR A 23 -13.90 -14.19 3.50
C THR A 23 -13.23 -15.32 2.73
N ILE A 24 -11.90 -15.32 2.71
CA ILE A 24 -11.08 -16.28 1.97
C ILE A 24 -10.41 -17.20 2.97
N PRO A 25 -10.57 -18.55 2.84
CA PRO A 25 -9.80 -19.48 3.64
C PRO A 25 -8.34 -19.44 3.23
N VAL A 26 -7.43 -19.29 4.20
CA VAL A 26 -5.99 -19.36 4.02
C VAL A 26 -5.44 -20.49 4.86
N SER A 27 -4.69 -21.39 4.23
CA SER A 27 -4.11 -22.56 4.87
C SER A 27 -2.70 -22.23 5.36
N THR A 28 -2.40 -22.63 6.58
CA THR A 28 -1.06 -22.64 7.15
C THR A 28 -0.61 -24.10 7.37
N ALA A 29 0.59 -24.32 7.86
CA ALA A 29 1.07 -25.68 8.14
C ALA A 29 0.16 -26.47 9.10
N ASN A 30 -0.51 -25.80 10.03
CA ASN A 30 -1.21 -26.43 11.14
C ASN A 30 -2.74 -26.19 11.16
N ALA A 31 -3.23 -25.18 10.44
CA ALA A 31 -4.64 -24.78 10.48
C ALA A 31 -5.07 -24.02 9.22
N THR A 32 -6.38 -23.84 9.07
CA THR A 32 -6.96 -22.93 8.07
C THR A 32 -7.69 -21.83 8.80
N TYR A 33 -7.38 -20.59 8.41
CA TYR A 33 -7.99 -19.38 8.94
C TYR A 33 -8.76 -18.67 7.84
N LYS A 34 -9.53 -17.64 8.20
CA LYS A 34 -10.26 -16.82 7.26
C LYS A 34 -9.71 -15.40 7.27
N VAL A 35 -9.40 -14.87 6.11
CA VAL A 35 -9.06 -13.47 5.92
C VAL A 35 -10.19 -12.74 5.21
N TRP A 36 -10.41 -11.50 5.61
CA TRP A 36 -11.47 -10.66 5.10
C TRP A 36 -10.99 -9.83 3.91
N THR A 37 -11.81 -9.75 2.86
CA THR A 37 -11.60 -8.89 1.71
C THR A 37 -12.89 -8.17 1.34
N LYS A 38 -12.76 -6.96 0.74
CA LYS A 38 -13.89 -6.24 0.14
C LYS A 38 -13.47 -5.71 -1.22
N ARG A 39 -14.19 -6.11 -2.25
CA ARG A 39 -14.03 -5.58 -3.60
C ARG A 39 -14.83 -4.32 -3.78
N VAL A 40 -14.23 -3.32 -4.44
CA VAL A 40 -14.88 -2.12 -4.93
C VAL A 40 -14.67 -2.02 -6.44
N GLY A 41 -15.76 -1.80 -7.17
CA GLY A 41 -15.74 -1.71 -8.63
C GLY A 41 -15.78 -3.05 -9.37
N ASN A 42 -15.73 -2.97 -10.68
CA ASN A 42 -15.70 -4.11 -11.59
C ASN A 42 -14.90 -3.76 -12.86
N ASN A 43 -13.64 -4.17 -12.90
CA ASN A 43 -12.78 -3.94 -14.04
C ASN A 43 -11.92 -5.17 -14.34
N PRO A 44 -12.09 -5.83 -15.50
CA PRO A 44 -11.34 -7.03 -15.82
C PRO A 44 -9.85 -6.79 -16.04
N ALA A 45 -9.45 -5.58 -16.44
CA ALA A 45 -8.09 -5.28 -16.90
C ALA A 45 -7.22 -4.54 -15.89
N THR A 46 -7.80 -3.97 -14.82
CA THR A 46 -7.05 -3.22 -13.79
C THR A 46 -7.63 -3.50 -12.43
N LYS A 47 -6.96 -4.36 -11.68
CA LYS A 47 -7.33 -4.80 -10.34
C LYS A 47 -6.19 -4.54 -9.38
N LEU A 48 -6.46 -3.85 -8.29
CA LEU A 48 -5.48 -3.47 -7.29
C LEU A 48 -5.77 -4.15 -5.96
N LEU A 49 -4.83 -4.93 -5.43
CA LEU A 49 -4.88 -5.44 -4.06
C LEU A 49 -4.08 -4.52 -3.15
N LEU A 50 -4.68 -4.12 -2.03
CA LEU A 50 -4.11 -3.19 -1.06
C LEU A 50 -3.58 -3.95 0.16
N LEU A 51 -2.26 -3.92 0.37
CA LEU A 51 -1.60 -4.48 1.55
C LEU A 51 -1.36 -3.36 2.57
N HIS A 52 -2.10 -3.41 3.68
CA HIS A 52 -1.94 -2.44 4.76
C HIS A 52 -0.63 -2.61 5.54
N GLY A 53 -0.27 -1.55 6.26
CA GLY A 53 0.91 -1.46 7.10
C GLY A 53 0.74 -2.09 8.49
N GLY A 54 1.53 -1.63 9.41
CA GLY A 54 1.68 -2.14 10.76
C GLY A 54 3.03 -2.83 10.94
N PRO A 55 3.16 -4.17 11.01
CA PRO A 55 2.16 -5.24 10.75
C PRO A 55 0.88 -5.14 11.61
N ALA A 56 -0.15 -5.81 11.14
CA ALA A 56 -1.41 -5.93 11.86
C ALA A 56 -2.14 -4.59 12.16
N ALA A 57 -1.97 -3.57 11.29
CA ALA A 57 -2.93 -2.48 11.15
C ALA A 57 -4.20 -2.99 10.44
N THR A 58 -4.93 -2.14 9.75
CA THR A 58 -6.18 -2.51 9.07
C THR A 58 -6.29 -1.83 7.72
N HIS A 59 -7.23 -2.29 6.88
CA HIS A 59 -7.54 -1.65 5.60
C HIS A 59 -8.09 -0.23 5.74
N GLU A 60 -8.60 0.16 6.90
CA GLU A 60 -9.45 1.34 7.10
C GLU A 60 -8.80 2.63 6.59
N TYR A 61 -7.50 2.83 6.81
CA TYR A 61 -6.84 4.05 6.34
C TYR A 61 -6.71 4.15 4.81
N PHE A 62 -6.98 3.09 4.06
CA PHE A 62 -7.11 3.15 2.60
C PHE A 62 -8.48 3.63 2.11
N GLU A 63 -9.46 3.87 3.00
CA GLU A 63 -10.80 4.32 2.58
C GLU A 63 -10.79 5.63 1.80
N CYS A 64 -9.75 6.47 1.93
CA CYS A 64 -9.58 7.65 1.09
C CYS A 64 -9.45 7.33 -0.42
N PHE A 65 -9.10 6.09 -0.78
CA PHE A 65 -9.02 5.64 -2.17
C PHE A 65 -10.40 5.58 -2.85
N ASP A 66 -11.48 5.45 -2.07
CA ASP A 66 -12.88 5.48 -2.56
C ASP A 66 -13.21 6.79 -3.28
N SER A 67 -12.51 7.88 -2.95
CA SER A 67 -12.72 9.18 -3.57
C SER A 67 -12.06 9.32 -4.96
N TYR A 68 -11.16 8.40 -5.35
CA TYR A 68 -10.34 8.52 -6.56
C TYR A 68 -10.42 7.31 -7.49
N LEU A 69 -10.21 6.10 -6.98
CA LEU A 69 -10.09 4.90 -7.79
C LEU A 69 -11.37 4.54 -8.57
N PRO A 70 -12.58 4.69 -8.00
CA PRO A 70 -13.81 4.49 -8.76
C PRO A 70 -13.90 5.41 -9.99
N ALA A 71 -13.57 6.71 -9.83
CA ALA A 71 -13.58 7.67 -10.94
C ALA A 71 -12.56 7.33 -12.03
N ALA A 72 -11.46 6.67 -11.68
CA ALA A 72 -10.45 6.16 -12.61
C ALA A 72 -10.83 4.81 -13.24
N GLY A 73 -11.95 4.20 -12.82
CA GLY A 73 -12.39 2.89 -13.29
C GLY A 73 -11.46 1.75 -12.86
N VAL A 74 -10.82 1.86 -11.72
CA VAL A 74 -9.96 0.82 -11.14
C VAL A 74 -10.79 -0.06 -10.22
N GLU A 75 -10.77 -1.39 -10.42
CA GLU A 75 -11.27 -2.34 -9.44
C GLU A 75 -10.20 -2.53 -8.36
N TYR A 76 -10.58 -2.51 -7.09
CA TYR A 76 -9.61 -2.68 -6.00
C TYR A 76 -10.20 -3.48 -4.85
N TYR A 77 -9.28 -4.05 -4.05
CA TYR A 77 -9.60 -4.93 -2.95
C TYR A 77 -8.97 -4.39 -1.66
N TYR A 78 -9.81 -4.07 -0.70
CA TYR A 78 -9.40 -4.02 0.69
C TYR A 78 -9.15 -5.44 1.18
N TYR A 79 -8.16 -5.59 2.04
CA TYR A 79 -7.77 -6.86 2.59
C TYR A 79 -7.20 -6.65 4.00
N ASP A 80 -7.81 -7.30 4.98
CA ASP A 80 -7.24 -7.41 6.31
C ASP A 80 -6.41 -8.68 6.39
N GLN A 81 -5.10 -8.53 6.62
CA GLN A 81 -4.18 -9.66 6.78
C GLN A 81 -4.55 -10.48 8.02
N LEU A 82 -4.15 -11.75 8.08
CA LEU A 82 -4.40 -12.59 9.26
C LEU A 82 -3.88 -11.91 10.53
N GLY A 83 -4.71 -11.84 11.56
CA GLY A 83 -4.44 -11.12 12.78
C GLY A 83 -4.92 -9.68 12.82
N SER A 84 -5.52 -9.19 11.72
CA SER A 84 -6.00 -7.80 11.58
C SER A 84 -7.51 -7.72 11.50
N ALA A 85 -8.10 -6.70 12.12
CA ALA A 85 -9.51 -6.29 12.04
C ALA A 85 -10.52 -7.43 11.86
N TYR A 86 -11.11 -7.55 10.65
CA TYR A 86 -12.18 -8.51 10.35
C TYR A 86 -11.70 -9.92 9.99
N SER A 87 -10.39 -10.13 9.88
CA SER A 87 -9.80 -11.45 9.69
C SER A 87 -9.71 -12.23 11.00
N ASP A 88 -9.53 -13.56 10.91
CA ASP A 88 -9.27 -14.35 12.10
C ASP A 88 -8.02 -13.85 12.83
N GLN A 89 -8.04 -13.88 14.16
CA GLN A 89 -6.97 -13.36 15.02
C GLN A 89 -6.41 -14.46 15.92
N PRO A 90 -5.61 -15.40 15.38
CA PRO A 90 -5.00 -16.45 16.18
C PRO A 90 -3.89 -15.89 17.09
N GLU A 91 -3.70 -16.54 18.24
CA GLU A 91 -2.69 -16.15 19.24
C GLU A 91 -1.34 -16.87 19.05
N ASP A 92 -1.12 -17.57 17.94
CA ASP A 92 0.10 -18.34 17.68
C ASP A 92 1.23 -17.47 17.14
N PRO A 93 2.30 -17.17 17.92
CA PRO A 93 3.42 -16.34 17.48
C PRO A 93 4.22 -16.92 16.31
N ALA A 94 4.11 -18.23 16.04
CA ALA A 94 4.78 -18.88 14.91
C ALA A 94 4.20 -18.47 13.55
N LEU A 95 3.02 -17.84 13.55
CA LEU A 95 2.38 -17.32 12.34
C LEU A 95 2.94 -15.97 11.88
N TRP A 96 3.68 -15.26 12.75
CA TRP A 96 4.15 -13.91 12.46
C TRP A 96 5.54 -13.93 11.84
N GLU A 97 5.61 -14.48 10.59
CA GLU A 97 6.81 -14.59 9.77
C GLU A 97 6.51 -14.08 8.35
N ILE A 98 7.49 -13.41 7.72
CA ILE A 98 7.32 -12.81 6.37
C ILE A 98 6.87 -13.87 5.37
N ASP A 99 7.49 -15.03 5.36
CA ASP A 99 7.18 -16.12 4.43
C ASP A 99 5.72 -16.55 4.50
N ARG A 100 5.18 -16.66 5.72
CA ARG A 100 3.78 -17.02 5.93
C ARG A 100 2.84 -15.94 5.38
N PHE A 101 3.17 -14.65 5.56
CA PHE A 101 2.38 -13.56 4.99
C PHE A 101 2.45 -13.54 3.45
N VAL A 102 3.61 -13.84 2.85
CA VAL A 102 3.73 -13.98 1.40
C VAL A 102 2.87 -15.12 0.86
N ASP A 103 2.87 -16.27 1.53
CA ASP A 103 2.02 -17.42 1.17
C ASP A 103 0.53 -17.08 1.30
N GLU A 104 0.15 -16.26 2.28
CA GLU A 104 -1.21 -15.78 2.46
C GLU A 104 -1.64 -14.88 1.29
N VAL A 105 -0.79 -13.92 0.89
CA VAL A 105 -1.08 -13.04 -0.27
C VAL A 105 -1.28 -13.88 -1.53
N GLU A 106 -0.47 -14.92 -1.76
CA GLU A 106 -0.61 -15.80 -2.92
C GLU A 106 -1.95 -16.55 -2.90
N GLN A 107 -2.39 -17.06 -1.75
CA GLN A 107 -3.67 -17.73 -1.61
C GLN A 107 -4.84 -16.74 -1.83
N VAL A 108 -4.73 -15.51 -1.33
CA VAL A 108 -5.71 -14.44 -1.56
C VAL A 108 -5.77 -14.08 -3.04
N ARG A 109 -4.63 -13.89 -3.70
CA ARG A 109 -4.54 -13.63 -5.15
C ARG A 109 -5.28 -14.71 -5.95
N GLN A 110 -5.00 -16.00 -5.67
CA GLN A 110 -5.64 -17.13 -6.34
C GLN A 110 -7.15 -17.12 -6.14
N ALA A 111 -7.61 -16.92 -4.91
CA ALA A 111 -9.04 -16.90 -4.58
C ALA A 111 -9.79 -15.74 -5.25
N LEU A 112 -9.11 -14.61 -5.51
CA LEU A 112 -9.67 -13.43 -6.17
C LEU A 112 -9.53 -13.48 -7.71
N GLY A 113 -8.84 -14.49 -8.27
CA GLY A 113 -8.62 -14.61 -9.70
C GLY A 113 -7.81 -13.45 -10.29
N LEU A 114 -6.74 -13.05 -9.57
CA LEU A 114 -5.82 -12.00 -9.99
C LEU A 114 -4.64 -12.63 -10.76
N ASP A 115 -4.24 -12.05 -11.88
CA ASP A 115 -3.18 -12.57 -12.75
C ASP A 115 -2.39 -11.46 -13.45
N ALA A 116 -1.38 -11.83 -14.22
CA ALA A 116 -0.47 -10.91 -14.89
C ALA A 116 -1.16 -9.93 -15.89
N ASP A 117 -2.37 -10.24 -16.34
CA ASP A 117 -3.10 -9.38 -17.27
C ASP A 117 -3.84 -8.24 -16.57
N ASN A 118 -4.10 -8.40 -15.25
CA ASN A 118 -4.94 -7.45 -14.51
C ASN A 118 -4.41 -7.02 -13.14
N PHE A 119 -3.46 -7.74 -12.54
CA PHE A 119 -3.13 -7.62 -11.12
C PHE A 119 -2.02 -6.60 -10.83
N PHE A 120 -2.40 -5.53 -10.15
CA PHE A 120 -1.49 -4.60 -9.47
C PHE A 120 -1.50 -4.86 -7.97
N LEU A 121 -0.32 -4.86 -7.36
CA LEU A 121 -0.15 -5.01 -5.91
C LEU A 121 0.40 -3.70 -5.33
N LEU A 122 -0.31 -3.12 -4.36
CA LEU A 122 0.16 -1.96 -3.60
C LEU A 122 0.42 -2.37 -2.16
N GLY A 123 1.63 -2.11 -1.69
CA GLY A 123 1.98 -2.23 -0.28
C GLY A 123 2.39 -0.89 0.32
N HIS A 124 1.75 -0.52 1.44
CA HIS A 124 2.08 0.67 2.21
C HIS A 124 2.75 0.29 3.52
N SER A 125 3.88 0.95 3.87
CA SER A 125 4.61 0.69 5.11
C SER A 125 5.03 -0.80 5.20
N TRP A 126 4.72 -1.53 6.27
CA TRP A 126 4.90 -2.99 6.33
C TRP A 126 4.34 -3.72 5.09
N GLY A 127 3.18 -3.28 4.58
CA GLY A 127 2.65 -3.81 3.32
C GLY A 127 3.62 -3.66 2.15
N GLY A 128 4.51 -2.68 2.17
CA GLY A 128 5.60 -2.49 1.21
C GLY A 128 6.69 -3.56 1.34
N VAL A 129 7.09 -3.92 2.57
CA VAL A 129 7.95 -5.09 2.82
C VAL A 129 7.33 -6.34 2.20
N LEU A 130 6.07 -6.59 2.53
CA LEU A 130 5.33 -7.75 2.04
C LEU A 130 5.18 -7.77 0.52
N ALA A 131 4.95 -6.61 -0.10
CA ALA A 131 4.81 -6.48 -1.54
C ALA A 131 6.14 -6.75 -2.29
N ILE A 132 7.27 -6.30 -1.74
CA ILE A 132 8.62 -6.59 -2.30
C ILE A 132 8.90 -8.08 -2.19
N GLU A 133 8.71 -8.69 -1.03
CA GLU A 133 8.95 -10.12 -0.81
C GLU A 133 8.03 -10.99 -1.68
N TYR A 134 6.78 -10.56 -1.86
CA TYR A 134 5.87 -11.21 -2.79
C TYR A 134 6.38 -11.11 -4.24
N ALA A 135 6.80 -9.93 -4.67
CA ALA A 135 7.29 -9.73 -6.03
C ALA A 135 8.57 -10.53 -6.33
N LEU A 136 9.51 -10.62 -5.39
CA LEU A 136 10.71 -11.43 -5.54
C LEU A 136 10.39 -12.92 -5.80
N ARG A 137 9.26 -13.44 -5.33
CA ARG A 137 8.86 -14.84 -5.45
C ARG A 137 7.81 -15.10 -6.52
N HIS A 138 6.91 -14.14 -6.75
CA HIS A 138 5.67 -14.33 -7.50
C HIS A 138 5.41 -13.25 -8.56
N GLN A 139 6.41 -12.47 -8.98
CA GLN A 139 6.24 -11.37 -9.95
C GLN A 139 5.63 -11.79 -11.29
N GLN A 140 5.72 -13.07 -11.66
CA GLN A 140 5.10 -13.61 -12.87
C GLN A 140 3.56 -13.47 -12.88
N HIS A 141 2.95 -13.19 -11.73
CA HIS A 141 1.51 -12.95 -11.59
C HIS A 141 1.15 -11.47 -11.56
N LEU A 142 2.16 -10.56 -11.50
CA LEU A 142 1.94 -9.12 -11.38
C LEU A 142 1.94 -8.43 -12.75
N LYS A 143 0.98 -7.55 -12.95
CA LYS A 143 0.99 -6.54 -14.00
C LYS A 143 1.83 -5.31 -13.62
N GLY A 144 1.85 -4.96 -12.35
CA GLY A 144 2.67 -3.91 -11.79
C GLY A 144 2.70 -3.93 -10.26
N LEU A 145 3.70 -3.26 -9.69
CA LEU A 145 3.99 -3.19 -8.27
C LEU A 145 4.00 -1.73 -7.81
N VAL A 146 3.41 -1.44 -6.66
CA VAL A 146 3.49 -0.11 -6.02
C VAL A 146 4.01 -0.29 -4.59
N ILE A 147 5.14 0.34 -4.30
CA ILE A 147 5.72 0.44 -2.95
C ILE A 147 5.47 1.85 -2.44
N SER A 148 4.64 1.96 -1.44
CA SER A 148 4.22 3.25 -0.87
C SER A 148 4.82 3.44 0.51
N ASN A 149 5.60 4.50 0.67
CA ASN A 149 6.13 4.95 1.96
C ASN A 149 6.84 3.81 2.72
N MET A 150 7.75 3.11 2.01
CA MET A 150 8.57 2.04 2.59
C MET A 150 9.94 1.97 1.92
N MET A 151 10.96 1.72 2.72
CA MET A 151 12.34 1.51 2.31
C MET A 151 12.60 0.02 2.04
N SER A 152 13.70 -0.29 1.35
CA SER A 152 14.12 -1.68 1.09
C SER A 152 14.96 -2.29 2.22
N SER A 153 15.21 -1.54 3.31
CA SER A 153 16.10 -1.94 4.40
C SER A 153 15.67 -1.35 5.74
N ILE A 154 15.35 -2.19 6.71
CA ILE A 154 15.09 -1.75 8.10
C ILE A 154 16.36 -1.21 8.79
N PRO A 155 17.56 -1.79 8.60
CA PRO A 155 18.78 -1.14 9.08
C PRO A 155 18.97 0.28 8.54
N ALA A 156 18.61 0.57 7.29
CA ALA A 156 18.67 1.92 6.73
C ALA A 156 17.60 2.82 7.36
N TYR A 157 16.38 2.32 7.55
CA TYR A 157 15.32 3.04 8.26
C TYR A 157 15.74 3.43 9.68
N ASN A 158 16.31 2.50 10.44
CA ASN A 158 16.79 2.79 11.79
C ASN A 158 17.89 3.86 11.80
N ARG A 159 18.86 3.79 10.85
CA ARG A 159 19.87 4.85 10.71
C ARG A 159 19.26 6.21 10.40
N TYR A 160 18.25 6.27 9.54
CA TYR A 160 17.55 7.52 9.21
C TYR A 160 16.81 8.06 10.45
N ALA A 161 16.09 7.23 11.17
CA ALA A 161 15.41 7.61 12.40
C ALA A 161 16.39 8.20 13.43
N GLU A 162 17.54 7.54 13.66
CA GLU A 162 18.55 7.94 14.63
C GLU A 162 19.33 9.21 14.20
N SER A 163 19.63 9.35 12.92
CA SER A 163 20.51 10.44 12.43
C SER A 163 19.75 11.68 11.95
N VAL A 164 18.47 11.55 11.57
CA VAL A 164 17.69 12.62 10.97
C VAL A 164 16.44 12.96 11.79
N LEU A 165 15.63 11.95 12.19
CA LEU A 165 14.35 12.22 12.83
C LEU A 165 14.46 12.50 14.34
N MET A 166 15.30 11.76 15.06
CA MET A 166 15.46 11.92 16.51
C MET A 166 16.24 13.17 16.94
N PRO A 167 17.31 13.64 16.23
CA PRO A 167 18.08 14.79 16.67
C PRO A 167 17.30 16.12 16.82
N PRO A 168 16.33 16.46 15.95
CA PRO A 168 15.54 17.67 16.10
C PRO A 168 14.46 17.61 17.18
N MET A 169 14.13 16.42 17.71
CA MET A 169 13.16 16.27 18.80
C MET A 169 13.67 16.91 20.10
N ASP A 170 12.75 17.32 20.99
CA ASP A 170 13.14 17.66 22.37
C ASP A 170 13.78 16.42 23.01
N GLN A 171 15.05 16.56 23.40
CA GLN A 171 15.85 15.45 23.91
C GLN A 171 15.37 14.91 25.28
N ARG A 172 14.60 15.71 26.05
CA ARG A 172 13.97 15.23 27.28
C ARG A 172 12.78 14.33 26.95
N VAL A 173 11.98 14.73 25.96
CA VAL A 173 10.86 13.93 25.46
C VAL A 173 11.36 12.63 24.85
N LEU A 174 12.38 12.68 24.01
CA LEU A 174 12.99 11.49 23.41
C LEU A 174 13.51 10.53 24.50
N ALA A 175 14.18 11.05 25.54
CA ALA A 175 14.66 10.24 26.67
C ALA A 175 13.50 9.62 27.48
N GLU A 176 12.37 10.34 27.64
CA GLU A 176 11.17 9.82 28.31
C GLU A 176 10.57 8.67 27.48
N ILE A 177 10.37 8.86 26.15
CA ILE A 177 9.87 7.82 25.23
C ILE A 177 10.76 6.57 25.30
N LYS A 178 12.08 6.72 25.14
CA LYS A 178 13.03 5.60 25.18
C LYS A 178 13.07 4.91 26.55
N GLY A 179 12.89 5.65 27.62
CA GLY A 179 12.78 5.11 28.97
C GLY A 179 11.51 4.25 29.16
N MET A 180 10.38 4.68 28.61
CA MET A 180 9.12 3.93 28.62
C MET A 180 9.24 2.65 27.76
N GLU A 181 9.86 2.73 26.59
CA GLU A 181 10.14 1.56 25.73
C GLU A 181 11.02 0.53 26.47
N ALA A 182 12.12 0.98 27.09
CA ALA A 182 13.05 0.11 27.80
C ALA A 182 12.44 -0.59 29.02
N THR A 183 11.40 0.00 29.61
CA THR A 183 10.69 -0.56 30.79
C THR A 183 9.36 -1.24 30.45
N GLY A 184 9.01 -1.33 29.16
CA GLY A 184 7.77 -1.96 28.69
C GLY A 184 6.50 -1.17 29.01
N GLN A 185 6.60 0.15 29.26
CA GLN A 185 5.48 1.04 29.60
C GLN A 185 4.79 1.63 28.38
N THR A 186 4.78 0.90 27.26
CA THR A 186 4.24 1.37 25.97
C THR A 186 2.70 1.36 25.90
N SER A 187 2.03 0.76 26.89
CA SER A 187 0.58 0.83 27.05
C SER A 187 0.11 2.04 27.90
N ASP A 188 1.02 2.80 28.47
CA ASP A 188 0.68 4.01 29.20
C ASP A 188 0.17 5.10 28.23
N PRO A 189 -0.98 5.75 28.48
CA PRO A 189 -1.48 6.83 27.62
C PRO A 189 -0.48 7.94 27.36
N ARG A 190 0.42 8.22 28.34
CA ARG A 190 1.50 9.21 28.20
C ARG A 190 2.45 8.86 27.05
N TYR A 191 2.71 7.58 26.81
CA TYR A 191 3.56 7.14 25.70
C TYR A 191 2.97 7.53 24.33
N ALA A 192 1.69 7.25 24.13
CA ALA A 192 0.99 7.62 22.90
C ALA A 192 0.90 9.16 22.72
N GLU A 193 0.65 9.90 23.83
CA GLU A 193 0.62 11.37 23.84
C GLU A 193 1.96 11.95 23.36
N LEU A 194 3.08 11.48 23.94
CA LEU A 194 4.42 11.94 23.57
C LEU A 194 4.76 11.67 22.11
N LEU A 195 4.44 10.46 21.59
CA LEU A 195 4.66 10.12 20.20
C LEU A 195 3.80 10.97 19.27
N ASN A 196 2.53 11.13 19.57
CA ASN A 196 1.60 11.93 18.78
C ASN A 196 2.07 13.38 18.67
N GLU A 197 2.37 14.03 19.80
CA GLU A 197 2.71 15.44 19.84
C GLU A 197 4.09 15.76 19.26
N HIS A 198 5.06 14.84 19.40
CA HIS A 198 6.45 15.14 19.10
C HIS A 198 7.04 14.38 17.91
N HIS A 199 6.31 13.41 17.36
CA HIS A 199 6.76 12.63 16.20
C HIS A 199 5.67 12.41 15.16
N TYR A 200 4.50 11.89 15.51
CA TYR A 200 3.50 11.46 14.54
C TYR A 200 2.87 12.62 13.77
N VAL A 201 2.60 13.77 14.40
CA VAL A 201 2.10 14.97 13.72
C VAL A 201 3.12 15.62 12.78
N HIS A 202 4.36 15.15 12.79
CA HIS A 202 5.42 15.65 11.92
C HIS A 202 5.78 14.68 10.80
N HIS A 203 5.69 13.38 11.04
CA HIS A 203 6.25 12.35 10.16
C HIS A 203 5.27 11.24 9.77
N VAL A 204 4.18 11.03 10.52
CA VAL A 204 3.17 10.00 10.20
C VAL A 204 1.99 10.62 9.47
N LEU A 205 1.34 11.63 10.04
CA LEU A 205 0.28 12.39 9.40
C LEU A 205 0.36 13.87 9.84
N ARG A 206 0.73 14.74 8.92
CA ARG A 206 1.08 16.16 9.20
C ARG A 206 -0.14 17.05 9.36
N MET A 207 -0.92 16.75 10.40
CA MET A 207 -2.03 17.58 10.87
C MET A 207 -2.22 17.36 12.36
N PRO A 208 -2.87 18.31 13.09
CA PRO A 208 -3.22 18.10 14.50
C PRO A 208 -4.02 16.80 14.69
N VAL A 209 -3.73 16.06 15.79
CA VAL A 209 -4.35 14.73 16.02
C VAL A 209 -5.88 14.80 16.05
N GLU A 210 -6.44 15.89 16.59
CA GLU A 210 -7.89 16.13 16.64
C GLU A 210 -8.52 16.35 15.25
N GLN A 211 -7.72 16.55 14.22
CA GLN A 211 -8.16 16.71 12.83
C GLN A 211 -7.88 15.45 11.98
N TRP A 212 -7.31 14.41 12.56
CA TRP A 212 -7.05 13.20 11.82
C TRP A 212 -8.36 12.61 11.29
N PRO A 213 -8.39 12.19 10.02
CA PRO A 213 -9.57 11.58 9.43
C PRO A 213 -10.00 10.33 10.18
N ASP A 214 -11.32 10.13 10.31
CA ASP A 214 -11.89 8.97 11.00
C ASP A 214 -11.30 7.61 10.57
N PRO A 215 -11.08 7.33 9.26
CA PRO A 215 -10.45 6.07 8.85
C PRO A 215 -9.05 5.86 9.43
N VAL A 216 -8.27 6.92 9.59
CA VAL A 216 -6.93 6.84 10.19
C VAL A 216 -7.05 6.58 11.70
N VAL A 217 -7.92 7.32 12.38
CA VAL A 217 -8.17 7.13 13.83
C VAL A 217 -8.60 5.70 14.13
N ARG A 218 -9.52 5.14 13.34
CA ARG A 218 -9.98 3.75 13.47
C ARG A 218 -8.86 2.76 13.21
N ALA A 219 -8.09 2.95 12.13
CA ALA A 219 -6.98 2.06 11.80
C ALA A 219 -5.94 1.99 12.93
N PHE A 220 -5.60 3.14 13.53
CA PHE A 220 -4.67 3.18 14.67
C PHE A 220 -5.26 2.53 15.93
N ALA A 221 -6.56 2.73 16.20
CA ALA A 221 -7.24 2.11 17.33
C ALA A 221 -7.36 0.58 17.20
N HIS A 222 -7.36 0.07 15.99
CA HIS A 222 -7.53 -1.36 15.68
C HIS A 222 -6.21 -2.10 15.44
N ILE A 223 -5.04 -1.45 15.57
CA ILE A 223 -3.74 -2.13 15.47
C ILE A 223 -3.67 -3.26 16.50
N ASN A 224 -3.41 -4.48 16.05
CA ASN A 224 -3.21 -5.62 16.93
C ASN A 224 -1.79 -5.57 17.54
N GLN A 225 -1.68 -5.02 18.73
CA GLN A 225 -0.40 -4.81 19.44
C GLN A 225 0.33 -6.13 19.73
N SER A 226 -0.38 -7.27 19.83
CA SER A 226 0.23 -8.58 20.06
C SER A 226 1.03 -9.08 18.86
N ILE A 227 0.84 -8.48 17.69
CA ILE A 227 1.58 -8.75 16.45
C ILE A 227 2.51 -7.58 16.12
N TYR A 228 2.00 -6.36 16.19
CA TYR A 228 2.75 -5.15 15.86
C TYR A 228 4.05 -5.05 16.64
N VAL A 229 3.98 -5.09 17.99
CA VAL A 229 5.15 -4.91 18.86
C VAL A 229 6.22 -6.01 18.62
N PRO A 230 5.89 -7.30 18.59
CA PRO A 230 6.91 -8.34 18.32
C PRO A 230 7.55 -8.25 16.92
N MET A 231 6.84 -7.77 15.91
CA MET A 231 7.37 -7.69 14.54
C MET A 231 8.08 -6.37 14.26
N GLN A 232 7.42 -5.23 14.50
CA GLN A 232 7.94 -3.89 14.22
C GLN A 232 8.72 -3.31 15.41
N GLY A 233 8.14 -3.37 16.59
CA GLY A 233 8.57 -2.64 17.77
C GLY A 233 7.42 -1.77 18.28
N PRO A 234 7.63 -0.97 19.35
CA PRO A 234 6.55 -0.27 20.02
C PRO A 234 6.04 1.00 19.31
N SER A 235 6.77 1.52 18.29
CA SER A 235 6.45 2.79 17.64
C SER A 235 7.04 2.90 16.23
N GLU A 236 6.69 3.99 15.53
CA GLU A 236 7.29 4.39 14.23
C GLU A 236 8.58 5.24 14.43
N LEU A 237 9.21 5.15 15.56
CA LEU A 237 10.51 5.82 15.84
C LEU A 237 11.69 4.84 15.66
N GLY A 238 11.66 4.07 14.60
CA GLY A 238 12.55 2.96 14.30
C GLY A 238 11.90 1.60 14.53
N ALA A 239 12.56 0.53 14.09
CA ALA A 239 12.10 -0.85 14.26
C ALA A 239 13.04 -1.64 15.16
N SER A 240 12.49 -2.41 16.10
CA SER A 240 13.23 -3.20 17.09
C SER A 240 12.73 -4.64 17.23
N GLY A 241 11.68 -5.00 16.47
CA GLY A 241 11.10 -6.34 16.46
C GLY A 241 11.81 -7.30 15.50
N LYS A 242 11.13 -8.37 15.12
CA LYS A 242 11.65 -9.41 14.19
C LYS A 242 12.13 -8.85 12.85
N LEU A 243 11.62 -7.69 12.41
CA LEU A 243 11.99 -7.07 11.15
C LEU A 243 13.34 -6.33 11.19
N ILE A 244 14.00 -6.23 12.33
CA ILE A 244 15.18 -5.38 12.57
C ILE A 244 16.31 -5.60 11.55
N ASP A 245 16.51 -6.83 11.09
CA ASP A 245 17.59 -7.22 10.16
C ASP A 245 17.10 -7.36 8.71
N TRP A 246 15.82 -7.06 8.41
CA TRP A 246 15.30 -7.20 7.07
C TRP A 246 15.92 -6.18 6.11
N ASP A 247 16.57 -6.68 5.05
CA ASP A 247 17.20 -5.90 4.00
C ASP A 247 17.15 -6.68 2.67
N CYS A 248 16.45 -6.15 1.69
CA CYS A 248 16.36 -6.71 0.34
C CYS A 248 16.96 -5.79 -0.73
N SER A 249 17.71 -4.76 -0.33
CA SER A 249 18.24 -3.74 -1.25
C SER A 249 19.07 -4.35 -2.39
N ALA A 250 19.82 -5.41 -2.12
CA ALA A 250 20.61 -6.11 -3.12
C ALA A 250 19.80 -6.88 -4.17
N ASP A 251 18.52 -7.21 -3.86
CA ASP A 251 17.68 -8.09 -4.68
C ASP A 251 16.67 -7.34 -5.55
N LEU A 252 16.53 -6.03 -5.40
CA LEU A 252 15.53 -5.21 -6.12
C LEU A 252 15.67 -5.32 -7.64
N HIS A 253 16.89 -5.47 -8.14
CA HIS A 253 17.19 -5.63 -9.56
C HIS A 253 16.59 -6.92 -10.17
N ASN A 254 16.18 -7.88 -9.35
CA ASN A 254 15.52 -9.12 -9.79
C ASN A 254 14.03 -8.92 -10.11
N ILE A 255 13.41 -7.81 -9.65
CA ILE A 255 12.01 -7.51 -9.91
C ILE A 255 11.89 -6.79 -11.27
N GLN A 256 11.34 -7.47 -12.27
CA GLN A 256 11.28 -7.03 -13.67
C GLN A 256 9.97 -6.37 -14.07
N VAL A 257 8.94 -6.42 -13.22
CA VAL A 257 7.64 -5.78 -13.49
C VAL A 257 7.73 -4.26 -13.36
N PRO A 258 6.84 -3.49 -14.03
CA PRO A 258 6.74 -2.06 -13.77
C PRO A 258 6.53 -1.80 -12.29
N THR A 259 7.36 -0.93 -11.71
CA THR A 259 7.32 -0.64 -10.28
C THR A 259 7.25 0.86 -10.02
N LEU A 260 6.25 1.28 -9.25
CA LEU A 260 6.15 2.65 -8.73
C LEU A 260 6.56 2.66 -7.26
N VAL A 261 7.54 3.49 -6.92
CA VAL A 261 7.88 3.81 -5.53
C VAL A 261 7.32 5.19 -5.21
N ILE A 262 6.51 5.28 -4.15
CA ILE A 262 5.95 6.55 -3.67
C ILE A 262 6.64 6.89 -2.36
N GLY A 263 7.28 8.06 -2.31
CA GLY A 263 7.92 8.59 -1.12
C GLY A 263 7.48 10.00 -0.82
N ALA A 264 7.65 10.44 0.42
CA ALA A 264 7.20 11.75 0.86
C ALA A 264 8.32 12.51 1.61
N GLN A 265 8.31 13.85 1.47
CA GLN A 265 9.37 14.71 2.01
C GLN A 265 9.53 14.63 3.53
N HIS A 266 8.42 14.40 4.24
CA HIS A 266 8.39 14.45 5.70
C HIS A 266 8.11 13.09 6.34
N ASP A 267 8.33 12.01 5.60
CA ASP A 267 8.06 10.63 6.00
C ASP A 267 8.96 10.18 7.16
N THR A 268 8.54 9.13 7.84
CA THR A 268 9.40 8.33 8.71
C THR A 268 10.44 7.56 7.91
N MET A 269 10.20 7.34 6.61
CA MET A 269 11.11 6.70 5.65
C MET A 269 11.95 7.76 4.94
N ASP A 270 13.23 7.46 4.68
CA ASP A 270 14.13 8.37 3.98
C ASP A 270 13.70 8.55 2.50
N PRO A 271 13.27 9.75 2.09
CA PRO A 271 12.87 9.99 0.69
C PRO A 271 14.02 9.80 -0.30
N ALA A 272 15.27 10.07 0.09
CA ALA A 272 16.43 9.83 -0.76
C ALA A 272 16.66 8.32 -0.99
N HIS A 273 16.55 7.51 0.07
CA HIS A 273 16.62 6.05 -0.08
C HIS A 273 15.49 5.51 -0.96
N MET A 274 14.26 6.03 -0.84
CA MET A 274 13.15 5.60 -1.69
C MET A 274 13.36 5.97 -3.17
N GLU A 275 13.99 7.11 -3.48
CA GLU A 275 14.37 7.48 -4.84
C GLU A 275 15.48 6.56 -5.39
N GLU A 276 16.50 6.26 -4.58
CA GLU A 276 17.56 5.29 -4.93
C GLU A 276 16.97 3.90 -5.16
N MET A 277 16.05 3.46 -4.28
CA MET A 277 15.32 2.20 -4.41
C MET A 277 14.54 2.12 -5.73
N ALA A 278 13.85 3.20 -6.13
CA ALA A 278 13.15 3.25 -7.41
C ALA A 278 14.12 3.05 -8.59
N SER A 279 15.31 3.62 -8.49
CA SER A 279 16.37 3.50 -9.51
C SER A 279 16.98 2.10 -9.57
N ALA A 280 16.89 1.31 -8.50
CA ALA A 280 17.40 -0.06 -8.44
C ALA A 280 16.49 -1.07 -9.17
N PHE A 281 15.19 -0.77 -9.34
CA PHE A 281 14.28 -1.58 -10.15
C PHE A 281 14.53 -1.34 -11.64
N PRO A 282 14.67 -2.38 -12.50
CA PRO A 282 14.87 -2.22 -13.94
C PRO A 282 13.78 -1.40 -14.64
N ARG A 283 12.56 -1.38 -14.11
CA ARG A 283 11.42 -0.62 -14.60
C ARG A 283 10.79 0.23 -13.49
N GLY A 284 11.64 0.78 -12.62
CA GLY A 284 11.22 1.61 -11.50
C GLY A 284 10.92 3.04 -11.91
N THR A 285 9.97 3.64 -11.20
CA THR A 285 9.61 5.06 -11.29
C THR A 285 9.42 5.59 -9.88
N TYR A 286 9.90 6.80 -9.60
CA TYR A 286 9.71 7.47 -8.32
C TYR A 286 8.62 8.54 -8.40
N LEU A 287 7.71 8.54 -7.45
CA LEU A 287 6.74 9.60 -7.20
C LEU A 287 7.07 10.28 -5.88
N HIS A 288 7.48 11.53 -5.95
CA HIS A 288 7.75 12.34 -4.76
C HIS A 288 6.52 13.14 -4.35
N CYS A 289 6.12 13.02 -3.07
CA CYS A 289 5.07 13.80 -2.43
C CYS A 289 5.71 14.91 -1.58
N PRO A 290 5.84 16.16 -2.11
CA PRO A 290 6.68 17.20 -1.51
C PRO A 290 6.11 17.77 -0.19
N THR A 291 4.82 17.63 0.05
CA THR A 291 4.16 18.10 1.29
C THR A 291 3.71 16.96 2.19
N GLY A 292 3.83 15.71 1.73
CA GLY A 292 3.37 14.51 2.40
C GLY A 292 4.33 13.98 3.47
N SER A 293 3.78 13.09 4.27
CA SER A 293 4.48 12.30 5.29
C SER A 293 4.21 10.80 5.08
N HIS A 294 4.32 9.97 6.11
CA HIS A 294 4.07 8.52 6.01
C HIS A 294 2.67 8.19 5.46
N MET A 295 1.68 9.02 5.78
CA MET A 295 0.32 8.96 5.25
C MET A 295 0.10 9.96 4.10
N ALA A 296 1.01 9.99 3.12
CA ALA A 296 0.95 10.93 1.98
C ALA A 296 -0.36 10.85 1.18
N MET A 297 -1.07 9.73 1.24
CA MET A 297 -2.41 9.59 0.67
C MET A 297 -3.46 10.49 1.33
N TYR A 298 -3.12 11.14 2.45
CA TYR A 298 -3.96 12.13 3.15
C TYR A 298 -3.37 13.54 3.09
N ASP A 299 -2.10 13.74 3.47
CA ASP A 299 -1.51 15.08 3.63
C ASP A 299 -0.82 15.61 2.36
N ASP A 300 -0.63 14.77 1.34
CA ASP A 300 -0.33 15.17 -0.05
C ASP A 300 -1.20 14.39 -1.05
N GLN A 301 -2.48 14.31 -0.72
CA GLN A 301 -3.45 13.40 -1.34
C GLN A 301 -3.49 13.56 -2.87
N GLN A 302 -3.47 14.79 -3.39
CA GLN A 302 -3.61 15.03 -4.83
C GLN A 302 -2.40 14.53 -5.61
N THR A 303 -1.18 14.80 -5.12
CA THR A 303 0.07 14.29 -5.75
C THR A 303 0.07 12.78 -5.74
N TYR A 304 -0.20 12.19 -4.56
CA TYR A 304 -0.23 10.74 -4.37
C TYR A 304 -1.23 10.07 -5.31
N MET A 305 -2.49 10.49 -5.27
CA MET A 305 -3.57 9.82 -6.00
C MET A 305 -3.46 10.02 -7.51
N ASN A 306 -3.04 11.20 -7.98
CA ASN A 306 -2.83 11.43 -9.41
C ASN A 306 -1.71 10.53 -9.94
N GLY A 307 -0.56 10.46 -9.25
CA GLY A 307 0.55 9.61 -9.67
C GLY A 307 0.20 8.11 -9.63
N LEU A 308 -0.52 7.67 -8.61
CA LEU A 308 -1.01 6.29 -8.52
C LEU A 308 -1.96 5.96 -9.68
N VAL A 309 -2.97 6.79 -9.93
CA VAL A 309 -3.93 6.60 -11.03
C VAL A 309 -3.23 6.60 -12.38
N ASP A 310 -2.27 7.51 -12.59
CA ASP A 310 -1.49 7.56 -13.82
C ASP A 310 -0.71 6.26 -14.06
N PHE A 311 -0.10 5.70 -13.02
CA PHE A 311 0.59 4.42 -13.10
C PHE A 311 -0.36 3.26 -13.40
N LEU A 312 -1.49 3.16 -12.69
CA LEU A 312 -2.46 2.07 -12.86
C LEU A 312 -3.17 2.09 -14.23
N THR A 313 -3.26 3.26 -14.89
CA THR A 313 -4.01 3.45 -16.14
C THR A 313 -3.13 3.68 -17.37
N PHE A 314 -1.80 3.58 -17.23
CA PHE A 314 -0.84 3.91 -18.27
C PHE A 314 -1.07 3.15 -19.61
N ASP A 315 -1.34 1.86 -19.53
CA ASP A 315 -1.58 1.04 -20.74
C ASP A 315 -2.85 1.46 -21.48
N ARG A 316 -3.91 1.86 -20.76
CA ARG A 316 -5.16 2.33 -21.38
C ARG A 316 -4.98 3.64 -22.14
N ARG A 317 -4.18 4.56 -21.61
CA ARG A 317 -3.89 5.83 -22.27
C ARG A 317 -3.07 5.64 -23.55
N ARG A 318 -2.19 4.65 -23.60
CA ARG A 318 -1.48 4.29 -24.84
C ARG A 318 -2.41 3.72 -25.89
N GLN A 319 -3.34 2.85 -25.52
CA GLN A 319 -4.31 2.26 -26.44
C GLN A 319 -5.28 3.33 -26.99
N SER A 320 -5.84 4.20 -26.13
CA SER A 320 -6.74 5.27 -26.59
C SER A 320 -6.04 6.31 -27.49
N ASN A 321 -4.79 6.67 -27.19
CA ASN A 321 -4.01 7.57 -28.03
C ASN A 321 -3.64 6.94 -29.39
N GLN A 322 -3.46 5.61 -29.43
CA GLN A 322 -3.19 4.88 -30.66
C GLN A 322 -4.46 4.77 -31.53
N GLU A 323 -5.60 4.46 -30.95
CA GLU A 323 -6.90 4.45 -31.64
C GLU A 323 -7.27 5.84 -32.19
N GLU A 324 -7.06 6.92 -31.42
CA GLU A 324 -7.27 8.29 -31.91
C GLU A 324 -6.29 8.67 -33.04
N SER A 325 -5.06 8.15 -33.04
CA SER A 325 -4.08 8.40 -34.11
C SER A 325 -4.42 7.64 -35.37
N ASP A 326 -4.92 6.41 -35.25
CA ASP A 326 -5.34 5.57 -36.37
C ASP A 326 -6.64 6.09 -37.02
N ASP A 327 -7.60 6.56 -36.21
CA ASP A 327 -8.82 7.23 -36.71
C ASP A 327 -8.52 8.53 -37.48
N ARG A 328 -7.50 9.28 -37.05
CA ARG A 328 -7.03 10.49 -37.79
C ARG A 328 -6.28 10.14 -39.08
N ALA A 329 -5.61 8.98 -39.13
CA ALA A 329 -4.91 8.52 -40.32
C ALA A 329 -5.85 8.00 -41.40
N PHE A 330 -7.04 7.54 -41.05
CA PHE A 330 -8.12 7.06 -41.92
C PHE A 330 -9.29 8.05 -42.04
N GLY A 331 -9.01 9.34 -42.09
CA GLY A 331 -10.01 10.40 -42.35
C GLY A 331 -10.82 10.11 -43.62
N PRO A 332 -12.10 10.53 -43.68
CA PRO A 332 -13.02 10.11 -44.75
C PRO A 332 -12.47 10.48 -46.11
N THR A 333 -12.21 9.46 -46.92
CA THR A 333 -11.96 9.63 -48.35
C THR A 333 -13.20 10.28 -48.99
N THR A 334 -13.10 11.57 -49.31
CA THR A 334 -14.10 12.27 -50.10
C THR A 334 -14.18 11.60 -51.47
N VAL A 335 -15.23 10.82 -51.68
CA VAL A 335 -15.58 10.31 -53.01
C VAL A 335 -15.98 11.52 -53.87
N PRO A 336 -15.32 11.80 -55.01
CA PRO A 336 -15.75 12.88 -55.92
C PRO A 336 -17.13 12.53 -56.47
N LYS A 337 -18.08 13.48 -56.39
CA LYS A 337 -19.36 13.36 -57.10
C LYS A 337 -19.10 13.32 -58.59
N PRO A 338 -19.71 12.38 -59.36
CA PRO A 338 -19.64 12.41 -60.81
C PRO A 338 -20.40 13.64 -61.30
N ASN A 339 -19.74 14.42 -62.18
CA ASN A 339 -20.39 15.50 -62.93
C ASN A 339 -21.48 14.87 -63.80
N GLY A 340 -22.72 15.23 -63.52
CA GLY A 340 -23.86 14.93 -64.41
C GLY A 340 -23.99 16.00 -65.48
N GLU A 341 -24.15 15.51 -66.67
CA GLU A 341 -24.68 16.29 -67.80
C GLU A 341 -26.15 16.70 -67.58
#